data_d4da2f5255d09cfe1dffd6f57b829b62
#
_entry.id   d4da2f5255d09cfe1dffd6f57b829b62
#
_cell.length_a   1.000
_cell.length_b   1.000
_cell.length_c   1.000
_cell.angle_alpha   90.00
_cell.angle_beta   90.00
_cell.angle_gamma   90.00
#
_symmetry.space_group_name_H-M   'P 1'
#
loop_
_entity.id
_entity.type
_entity.pdbx_description
1 polymer ?
#
loop_
_entity_poly.entity_id
_entity_poly.type
_entity_poly.pdbx_seq_one_letter_code
_entity_poly.pdbx_strand_id
1 'polypeptide(L)'
;EIGSGLVGSEMCIRDRDHLVVDGLFGSGLNKPLSGGFAAVVKYINASPATVVAIDIPSGLMGEENTFNVKANIIRAQLTLSLQLPKLAFLFAENSEFVGEWKLLDINLSREAIEETESNYALLEAEEIHALIKPRNTFSHKGNFGHALLIAGSYGMAGASILAARACMRSGVGLLTVHAPIRNNDILQISVPEAIIESDASDTYFACPTDTDDYQAVGIGPGIGRSEETEAALLEQLSGCQTPLVLDADALNILANHRHALTTLPKGSILTPHPKELERMVGKCQNSYERLMKALSLIHI
;
A
#
# COMPACT_ATOMS: atom_id res chain seq x y z
N GLU A 1 -28.97 30.47 18.00
CA GLU A 1 -30.22 30.66 17.19
C GLU A 1 -30.20 29.90 15.85
N ILE A 2 -29.68 28.66 15.85
CA ILE A 2 -29.72 27.75 14.67
C ILE A 2 -31.04 26.94 14.68
N GLY A 3 -31.82 26.99 15.73
CA GLY A 3 -32.98 26.13 15.94
C GLY A 3 -34.25 26.48 15.16
N SER A 4 -34.46 27.71 14.69
CA SER A 4 -35.71 28.08 14.02
C SER A 4 -35.66 28.07 12.47
N GLY A 5 -34.47 28.05 11.90
CA GLY A 5 -34.30 27.98 10.44
C GLY A 5 -34.35 26.55 9.86
N LEU A 6 -34.13 25.53 10.69
CA LEU A 6 -34.10 24.13 10.26
C LEU A 6 -35.47 23.48 10.08
N VAL A 7 -36.51 24.01 10.72
CA VAL A 7 -37.86 23.43 10.64
C VAL A 7 -38.50 23.62 9.24
N GLY A 8 -38.11 24.66 8.50
CA GLY A 8 -38.54 24.87 7.14
C GLY A 8 -37.81 24.03 6.08
N SER A 9 -36.61 23.54 6.39
CA SER A 9 -35.82 22.71 5.47
C SER A 9 -36.10 21.22 5.57
N GLU A 10 -36.78 20.76 6.63
CA GLU A 10 -37.07 19.36 6.83
C GLU A 10 -38.00 18.75 5.74
N MET A 11 -38.92 19.57 5.20
CA MET A 11 -39.83 19.11 4.14
C MET A 11 -39.11 18.96 2.78
N CYS A 12 -38.00 19.66 2.57
CA CYS A 12 -37.30 19.66 1.26
C CYS A 12 -36.33 18.49 1.09
N ILE A 13 -35.83 17.89 2.18
CA ILE A 13 -34.83 16.81 2.13
C ILE A 13 -35.47 15.42 1.84
N ARG A 14 -36.81 15.30 1.83
CA ARG A 14 -37.49 14.01 1.69
C ARG A 14 -37.68 13.51 0.26
N ASP A 15 -37.48 14.37 -0.73
CA ASP A 15 -37.65 13.97 -2.12
C ASP A 15 -36.36 13.43 -2.71
N ARG A 16 -36.44 12.33 -3.47
CA ARG A 16 -35.27 11.69 -4.15
C ARG A 16 -34.59 12.60 -5.16
N ASP A 17 -35.31 13.61 -5.64
CA ASP A 17 -34.83 14.56 -6.65
C ASP A 17 -34.07 15.77 -6.04
N HIS A 18 -33.91 15.81 -4.72
CA HIS A 18 -33.19 16.89 -4.07
C HIS A 18 -31.70 16.58 -3.94
N LEU A 19 -30.90 17.61 -4.20
CA LEU A 19 -29.47 17.61 -3.95
C LEU A 19 -29.19 18.31 -2.61
N VAL A 20 -28.50 17.61 -1.72
CA VAL A 20 -28.00 18.20 -0.47
C VAL A 20 -26.53 18.55 -0.68
N VAL A 21 -26.18 19.81 -0.45
CA VAL A 21 -24.78 20.26 -0.43
C VAL A 21 -24.34 20.38 1.03
N ASP A 22 -23.42 19.52 1.42
CA ASP A 22 -22.83 19.52 2.76
C ASP A 22 -21.60 20.44 2.79
N GLY A 23 -21.72 21.52 3.54
CA GLY A 23 -20.65 22.49 3.82
C GLY A 23 -20.66 22.91 5.28
N LEU A 24 -21.14 22.06 6.21
CA LEU A 24 -21.24 22.40 7.63
C LEU A 24 -19.88 22.47 8.31
N PHE A 25 -18.98 21.53 8.00
CA PHE A 25 -17.62 21.48 8.55
C PHE A 25 -16.63 21.10 7.47
N GLY A 26 -15.48 21.75 7.47
CA GLY A 26 -14.33 21.41 6.62
C GLY A 26 -13.27 20.59 7.35
N SER A 27 -12.06 20.56 6.78
CA SER A 27 -10.91 19.78 7.26
C SER A 27 -10.38 20.15 8.67
N GLY A 28 -10.80 21.29 9.23
CA GLY A 28 -10.40 21.71 10.57
C GLY A 28 -11.09 20.98 11.72
N LEU A 29 -11.97 20.02 11.45
CA LEU A 29 -12.64 19.24 12.51
C LEU A 29 -11.63 18.30 13.21
N ASN A 30 -11.58 18.37 14.54
CA ASN A 30 -10.63 17.60 15.36
C ASN A 30 -11.28 16.77 16.48
N LYS A 31 -12.61 16.69 16.50
CA LYS A 31 -13.39 15.88 17.44
C LYS A 31 -14.72 15.45 16.83
N PRO A 32 -15.29 14.33 17.30
CA PRO A 32 -16.56 13.83 16.79
C PRO A 32 -17.70 14.86 16.94
N LEU A 33 -18.58 14.90 15.95
CA LEU A 33 -19.78 15.74 16.03
C LEU A 33 -20.73 15.24 17.13
N SER A 34 -21.38 16.17 17.79
CA SER A 34 -22.34 15.90 18.86
C SER A 34 -23.51 16.90 18.82
N GLY A 35 -24.51 16.68 19.68
CA GLY A 35 -25.65 17.58 19.83
C GLY A 35 -26.44 17.81 18.54
N GLY A 36 -26.81 19.05 18.26
CA GLY A 36 -27.62 19.42 17.11
C GLY A 36 -27.00 19.08 15.76
N PHE A 37 -25.70 19.24 15.60
CA PHE A 37 -25.02 18.90 14.35
C PHE A 37 -25.05 17.39 14.07
N ALA A 38 -24.88 16.54 15.09
CA ALA A 38 -25.03 15.10 14.94
C ALA A 38 -26.46 14.70 14.57
N ALA A 39 -27.47 15.41 15.07
CA ALA A 39 -28.87 15.19 14.69
C ALA A 39 -29.12 15.55 13.22
N VAL A 40 -28.59 16.68 12.74
CA VAL A 40 -28.67 17.09 11.32
C VAL A 40 -28.01 16.06 10.42
N VAL A 41 -26.80 15.61 10.75
CA VAL A 41 -26.10 14.55 9.98
C VAL A 41 -26.91 13.28 9.87
N LYS A 42 -27.48 12.79 11.00
CA LYS A 42 -28.32 11.60 11.00
C LYS A 42 -29.59 11.77 10.15
N TYR A 43 -30.18 12.97 10.19
CA TYR A 43 -31.36 13.28 9.39
C TYR A 43 -31.03 13.27 7.88
N ILE A 44 -29.92 13.91 7.49
CA ILE A 44 -29.44 13.91 6.10
C ILE A 44 -29.16 12.48 5.64
N ASN A 45 -28.43 11.69 6.42
CA ASN A 45 -28.09 10.31 6.09
C ASN A 45 -29.31 9.37 5.99
N ALA A 46 -30.42 9.71 6.66
CA ALA A 46 -31.67 8.97 6.59
C ALA A 46 -32.55 9.40 5.39
N SER A 47 -32.22 10.49 4.72
CA SER A 47 -32.96 10.97 3.55
C SER A 47 -32.54 10.20 2.28
N PRO A 48 -33.42 10.12 1.25
CA PRO A 48 -33.06 9.55 -0.03
C PRO A 48 -32.29 10.51 -0.96
N ALA A 49 -31.99 11.71 -0.51
CA ALA A 49 -31.36 12.76 -1.32
C ALA A 49 -29.90 12.40 -1.67
N THR A 50 -29.45 12.85 -2.84
CA THR A 50 -28.03 12.80 -3.22
C THR A 50 -27.25 13.85 -2.41
N VAL A 51 -26.17 13.44 -1.79
CA VAL A 51 -25.34 14.33 -0.97
C VAL A 51 -24.00 14.60 -1.66
N VAL A 52 -23.67 15.88 -1.83
CA VAL A 52 -22.37 16.36 -2.30
C VAL A 52 -21.70 17.10 -1.16
N ALA A 53 -20.54 16.62 -0.71
CA ALA A 53 -19.75 17.26 0.32
C ALA A 53 -18.72 18.24 -0.29
N ILE A 54 -18.59 19.41 0.32
CA ILE A 54 -17.57 20.39 -0.01
C ILE A 54 -16.38 20.17 0.94
N ASP A 55 -15.21 20.04 0.38
CA ASP A 55 -13.91 19.79 1.03
C ASP A 55 -13.79 18.40 1.67
N ILE A 56 -14.63 18.09 2.64
CA ILE A 56 -14.67 16.83 3.38
C ILE A 56 -16.09 16.60 3.91
N PRO A 57 -16.62 15.36 3.90
CA PRO A 57 -17.91 15.09 4.51
C PRO A 57 -17.95 15.49 5.97
N SER A 58 -18.94 16.30 6.35
CA SER A 58 -19.05 16.82 7.72
C SER A 58 -19.09 15.69 8.75
N GLY A 59 -18.26 15.79 9.76
CA GLY A 59 -18.06 14.75 10.75
C GLY A 59 -16.86 13.86 10.53
N LEU A 60 -16.33 13.76 9.29
CA LEU A 60 -15.07 13.06 9.01
C LEU A 60 -13.89 13.98 9.35
N MET A 61 -12.90 13.48 10.07
CA MET A 61 -11.63 14.16 10.29
C MET A 61 -10.63 13.86 9.19
N GLY A 62 -9.77 14.80 8.82
CA GLY A 62 -8.90 14.73 7.65
C GLY A 62 -7.85 13.61 7.70
N GLU A 63 -7.51 13.12 8.88
CA GLU A 63 -6.50 12.07 9.10
C GLU A 63 -7.06 10.93 9.93
N GLU A 64 -6.93 11.00 11.25
CA GLU A 64 -7.30 9.94 12.19
C GLU A 64 -8.80 9.95 12.55
N ASN A 65 -9.46 8.81 12.38
CA ASN A 65 -10.87 8.62 12.72
C ASN A 65 -11.10 7.43 13.67
N THR A 66 -10.08 6.95 14.37
CA THR A 66 -10.14 5.76 15.23
C THR A 66 -11.23 5.86 16.30
N PHE A 67 -11.35 7.03 16.93
CA PHE A 67 -12.33 7.28 17.99
C PHE A 67 -13.52 8.12 17.51
N ASN A 68 -13.72 8.22 16.20
CA ASN A 68 -14.83 8.98 15.65
C ASN A 68 -16.16 8.21 15.74
N VAL A 69 -17.25 8.94 15.82
CA VAL A 69 -18.60 8.39 15.85
C VAL A 69 -19.15 8.30 14.44
N LYS A 70 -19.00 7.13 13.80
CA LYS A 70 -19.41 6.88 12.40
C LYS A 70 -20.83 7.31 12.07
N ALA A 71 -21.76 7.15 13.01
CA ALA A 71 -23.16 7.57 12.82
C ALA A 71 -23.35 9.10 12.69
N ASN A 72 -22.33 9.88 13.06
CA ASN A 72 -22.34 11.34 13.02
C ASN A 72 -21.48 11.90 11.89
N ILE A 73 -21.17 11.07 10.88
CA ILE A 73 -20.42 11.46 9.66
C ILE A 73 -21.41 11.44 8.48
N ILE A 74 -21.40 12.48 7.65
CA ILE A 74 -22.17 12.54 6.41
C ILE A 74 -21.70 11.41 5.48
N ARG A 75 -22.66 10.77 4.80
CA ARG A 75 -22.42 9.82 3.70
C ARG A 75 -22.66 10.52 2.38
N ALA A 76 -21.58 11.04 1.79
CA ALA A 76 -21.63 11.69 0.51
C ALA A 76 -21.53 10.68 -0.64
N GLN A 77 -22.24 10.93 -1.75
CA GLN A 77 -22.03 10.25 -3.02
C GLN A 77 -20.85 10.85 -3.78
N LEU A 78 -20.61 12.15 -3.58
CA LEU A 78 -19.49 12.88 -4.19
C LEU A 78 -18.89 13.83 -3.16
N THR A 79 -17.57 13.84 -3.06
CA THR A 79 -16.81 14.83 -2.26
C THR A 79 -15.95 15.68 -3.20
N LEU A 80 -16.15 17.00 -3.14
CA LEU A 80 -15.37 17.98 -3.89
C LEU A 80 -14.30 18.56 -2.96
N SER A 81 -13.12 17.94 -2.94
CA SER A 81 -12.04 18.33 -2.05
C SER A 81 -11.27 19.52 -2.59
N LEU A 82 -10.95 20.46 -1.71
CA LEU A 82 -10.28 21.70 -2.07
C LEU A 82 -8.77 21.50 -2.10
N GLN A 83 -8.14 21.77 -3.23
CA GLN A 83 -6.72 21.76 -3.55
C GLN A 83 -6.01 20.41 -3.34
N LEU A 84 -6.08 19.82 -2.16
CA LEU A 84 -5.34 18.62 -1.77
C LEU A 84 -6.28 17.53 -1.24
N PRO A 85 -5.97 16.23 -1.49
CA PRO A 85 -6.71 15.13 -0.89
C PRO A 85 -6.44 15.08 0.63
N LYS A 86 -7.39 14.53 1.37
CA LYS A 86 -7.19 14.29 2.80
C LYS A 86 -6.75 12.83 2.99
N LEU A 87 -5.83 12.57 3.92
CA LEU A 87 -5.33 11.21 4.20
C LEU A 87 -6.48 10.23 4.47
N ALA A 88 -7.52 10.68 5.16
CA ALA A 88 -8.71 9.90 5.48
C ALA A 88 -9.44 9.34 4.24
N PHE A 89 -9.33 9.97 3.06
CA PHE A 89 -9.98 9.51 1.82
C PHE A 89 -9.35 8.22 1.27
N LEU A 90 -8.10 7.97 1.61
CA LEU A 90 -7.34 6.81 1.15
C LEU A 90 -7.56 5.56 2.02
N PHE A 91 -8.35 5.66 3.07
CA PHE A 91 -8.65 4.55 3.97
C PHE A 91 -9.98 3.88 3.61
N ALA A 92 -9.94 2.57 3.38
CA ALA A 92 -11.10 1.80 2.92
C ALA A 92 -12.33 1.93 3.83
N GLU A 93 -12.14 2.03 5.15
CA GLU A 93 -13.21 2.19 6.14
C GLU A 93 -13.94 3.53 6.05
N ASN A 94 -13.42 4.50 5.33
CA ASN A 94 -14.02 5.81 5.13
C ASN A 94 -14.72 5.95 3.77
N SER A 95 -14.60 4.96 2.89
CA SER A 95 -15.17 5.00 1.54
C SER A 95 -16.70 5.22 1.54
N GLU A 96 -17.42 4.68 2.54
CA GLU A 96 -18.87 4.87 2.70
C GLU A 96 -19.27 6.32 3.00
N PHE A 97 -18.35 7.14 3.52
CA PHE A 97 -18.59 8.54 3.84
C PHE A 97 -18.17 9.47 2.71
N VAL A 98 -17.06 9.16 2.05
CA VAL A 98 -16.41 10.02 1.05
C VAL A 98 -17.07 9.88 -0.32
N GLY A 99 -17.54 8.68 -0.67
CA GLY A 99 -18.04 8.36 -2.01
C GLY A 99 -16.95 8.51 -3.08
N GLU A 100 -17.37 8.93 -4.28
CA GLU A 100 -16.43 9.42 -5.30
C GLU A 100 -15.87 10.77 -4.85
N TRP A 101 -14.57 11.01 -5.06
CA TRP A 101 -13.99 12.32 -4.74
C TRP A 101 -13.21 12.92 -5.90
N LYS A 102 -13.24 14.25 -5.97
CA LYS A 102 -12.53 15.03 -6.99
C LYS A 102 -11.81 16.20 -6.32
N LEU A 103 -10.61 16.50 -6.81
CA LEU A 103 -9.87 17.68 -6.39
C LEU A 103 -10.33 18.88 -7.20
N LEU A 104 -10.60 19.96 -6.49
CA LEU A 104 -10.86 21.27 -7.07
C LEU A 104 -9.66 22.17 -6.79
N ASP A 105 -9.02 22.65 -7.85
CA ASP A 105 -7.99 23.67 -7.72
C ASP A 105 -8.64 25.02 -7.32
N ILE A 106 -8.24 25.53 -6.19
CA ILE A 106 -8.67 26.84 -5.67
C ILE A 106 -7.58 27.91 -5.80
N ASN A 107 -6.57 27.63 -6.64
CA ASN A 107 -5.46 28.52 -6.94
C ASN A 107 -4.65 28.93 -5.68
N LEU A 108 -4.36 27.98 -4.79
CA LEU A 108 -3.37 28.21 -3.73
C LEU A 108 -1.97 28.40 -4.34
N SER A 109 -1.14 29.22 -3.68
CA SER A 109 0.24 29.39 -4.12
C SER A 109 0.97 28.05 -4.12
N ARG A 110 1.53 27.68 -5.27
CA ARG A 110 2.35 26.48 -5.42
C ARG A 110 3.58 26.54 -4.50
N GLU A 111 4.21 27.68 -4.39
CA GLU A 111 5.35 27.92 -3.50
C GLU A 111 4.97 27.65 -2.05
N ALA A 112 3.81 28.16 -1.59
CA ALA A 112 3.34 27.91 -0.23
C ALA A 112 3.02 26.43 0.03
N ILE A 113 2.53 25.69 -0.97
CA ILE A 113 2.30 24.26 -0.84
C ILE A 113 3.65 23.51 -0.73
N GLU A 114 4.64 23.84 -1.58
CA GLU A 114 5.96 23.22 -1.61
C GLU A 114 6.78 23.52 -0.33
N GLU A 115 6.64 24.73 0.23
CA GLU A 115 7.31 25.16 1.48
C GLU A 115 6.62 24.63 2.75
N THR A 116 5.38 24.15 2.66
CA THR A 116 4.65 23.62 3.82
C THR A 116 5.15 22.20 4.15
N GLU A 117 5.68 22.04 5.35
CA GLU A 117 6.08 20.72 5.84
C GLU A 117 4.88 19.77 5.94
N SER A 118 4.99 18.59 5.35
CA SER A 118 4.02 17.51 5.43
C SER A 118 4.72 16.17 5.66
N ASN A 119 4.13 15.34 6.50
CA ASN A 119 4.58 13.97 6.70
C ASN A 119 4.13 13.02 5.59
N TYR A 120 3.27 13.47 4.70
CA TYR A 120 2.65 12.67 3.64
C TYR A 120 2.81 13.35 2.29
N ALA A 121 3.11 12.57 1.27
CA ALA A 121 3.09 13.02 -0.12
C ALA A 121 2.21 12.08 -0.94
N LEU A 122 1.46 12.64 -1.88
CA LEU A 122 0.74 11.87 -2.89
C LEU A 122 1.65 11.73 -4.10
N LEU A 123 1.92 10.49 -4.50
CA LEU A 123 2.71 10.21 -5.70
C LEU A 123 1.80 10.31 -6.93
N GLU A 124 2.11 11.20 -7.83
CA GLU A 124 1.35 11.45 -9.07
C GLU A 124 2.03 10.84 -10.30
N ALA A 125 1.30 10.74 -11.41
CA ALA A 125 1.77 10.10 -12.64
C ALA A 125 3.01 10.80 -13.23
N GLU A 126 3.08 12.11 -13.14
CA GLU A 126 4.18 12.96 -13.63
C GLU A 126 5.49 12.63 -12.90
N GLU A 127 5.44 12.43 -11.59
CA GLU A 127 6.59 12.06 -10.77
C GLU A 127 7.09 10.66 -11.14
N ILE A 128 6.16 9.71 -11.35
CA ILE A 128 6.51 8.36 -11.82
C ILE A 128 7.16 8.42 -13.20
N HIS A 129 6.61 9.22 -14.13
CA HIS A 129 7.17 9.39 -15.47
C HIS A 129 8.59 9.97 -15.43
N ALA A 130 8.87 10.89 -14.51
CA ALA A 130 10.21 11.46 -14.33
C ALA A 130 11.25 10.44 -13.83
N LEU A 131 10.81 9.41 -13.09
CA LEU A 131 11.68 8.32 -12.63
C LEU A 131 12.03 7.32 -13.74
N ILE A 132 11.19 7.18 -14.77
CA ILE A 132 11.40 6.25 -15.88
C ILE A 132 12.36 6.87 -16.87
N LYS A 133 13.62 6.39 -16.87
CA LYS A 133 14.64 6.85 -17.80
C LYS A 133 14.46 6.18 -19.16
N PRO A 134 14.49 6.92 -20.28
CA PRO A 134 14.47 6.34 -21.61
C PRO A 134 15.74 5.52 -21.85
N ARG A 135 15.59 4.40 -22.58
CA ARG A 135 16.72 3.55 -22.94
C ARG A 135 17.49 4.15 -24.11
N ASN A 136 18.82 4.17 -24.00
CA ASN A 136 19.66 4.61 -25.11
C ASN A 136 19.64 3.60 -26.26
N THR A 137 19.78 4.07 -27.48
CA THR A 137 19.71 3.25 -28.72
C THR A 137 20.70 2.08 -28.71
N PHE A 138 21.89 2.25 -28.11
CA PHE A 138 22.95 1.23 -28.07
C PHE A 138 23.06 0.51 -26.73
N SER A 139 22.03 0.62 -25.88
CA SER A 139 21.99 -0.12 -24.61
C SER A 139 21.83 -1.63 -24.89
N HIS A 140 22.45 -2.43 -24.03
CA HIS A 140 22.33 -3.88 -24.04
C HIS A 140 21.90 -4.39 -22.66
N LYS A 141 21.57 -5.67 -22.55
CA LYS A 141 21.07 -6.27 -21.30
C LYS A 141 21.93 -5.97 -20.06
N GLY A 142 23.26 -5.94 -20.21
CA GLY A 142 24.17 -5.64 -19.10
C GLY A 142 24.05 -4.22 -18.53
N ASN A 143 23.41 -3.27 -19.23
CA ASN A 143 23.18 -1.92 -18.73
C ASN A 143 21.96 -1.79 -17.79
N PHE A 144 21.15 -2.84 -17.68
CA PHE A 144 19.89 -2.82 -16.92
C PHE A 144 19.90 -3.73 -15.70
N GLY A 145 21.09 -4.07 -15.22
CA GLY A 145 21.32 -4.84 -14.01
C GLY A 145 21.03 -6.34 -14.14
N HIS A 146 21.47 -7.06 -13.14
CA HIS A 146 21.22 -8.49 -12.95
C HIS A 146 20.51 -8.67 -11.61
N ALA A 147 19.33 -9.24 -11.63
CA ALA A 147 18.55 -9.55 -10.44
C ALA A 147 18.62 -11.04 -10.11
N LEU A 148 18.66 -11.36 -8.82
CA LEU A 148 18.43 -12.70 -8.29
C LEU A 148 17.01 -12.78 -7.72
N LEU A 149 16.29 -13.86 -8.00
CA LEU A 149 15.00 -14.15 -7.41
C LEU A 149 15.05 -15.54 -6.75
N ILE A 150 14.94 -15.58 -5.43
CA ILE A 150 14.82 -16.81 -4.64
C ILE A 150 13.32 -17.06 -4.41
N ALA A 151 12.73 -17.99 -5.16
CA ALA A 151 11.27 -18.17 -5.17
C ALA A 151 10.83 -19.55 -5.61
N GLY A 152 9.67 -19.97 -5.09
CA GLY A 152 9.03 -21.23 -5.42
C GLY A 152 9.53 -22.41 -4.58
N SER A 153 8.65 -23.36 -4.41
CA SER A 153 8.90 -24.70 -3.85
C SER A 153 8.10 -25.71 -4.66
N TYR A 154 8.30 -27.01 -4.37
CA TYR A 154 7.50 -28.04 -5.03
C TYR A 154 6.00 -27.83 -4.75
N GLY A 155 5.21 -27.73 -5.82
CA GLY A 155 3.79 -27.34 -5.76
C GLY A 155 3.51 -25.84 -5.79
N MET A 156 4.54 -24.98 -5.65
CA MET A 156 4.44 -23.52 -5.67
C MET A 156 5.27 -22.86 -6.79
N ALA A 157 5.61 -23.60 -7.84
CA ALA A 157 6.36 -23.08 -8.98
C ALA A 157 5.66 -21.89 -9.68
N GLY A 158 4.33 -21.82 -9.61
CA GLY A 158 3.57 -20.69 -10.15
C GLY A 158 3.96 -19.33 -9.54
N ALA A 159 4.32 -19.29 -8.27
CA ALA A 159 4.78 -18.06 -7.61
C ALA A 159 6.10 -17.56 -8.19
N SER A 160 7.09 -18.46 -8.38
CA SER A 160 8.37 -18.11 -9.01
C SER A 160 8.19 -17.67 -10.47
N ILE A 161 7.31 -18.34 -11.24
CA ILE A 161 7.02 -17.98 -12.63
C ILE A 161 6.43 -16.57 -12.72
N LEU A 162 5.44 -16.24 -11.89
CA LEU A 162 4.78 -14.92 -11.89
C LEU A 162 5.76 -13.83 -11.50
N ALA A 163 6.55 -14.04 -10.44
CA ALA A 163 7.56 -13.10 -9.99
C ALA A 163 8.66 -12.89 -11.05
N ALA A 164 9.16 -13.97 -11.66
CA ALA A 164 10.18 -13.90 -12.73
C ALA A 164 9.66 -13.15 -13.96
N ARG A 165 8.44 -13.44 -14.42
CA ARG A 165 7.81 -12.70 -15.53
C ARG A 165 7.61 -11.23 -15.22
N ALA A 166 7.19 -10.89 -14.01
CA ALA A 166 7.04 -9.50 -13.57
C ALA A 166 8.40 -8.78 -13.60
N CYS A 167 9.45 -9.40 -13.06
CA CYS A 167 10.81 -8.85 -13.06
C CYS A 167 11.32 -8.60 -14.50
N MET A 168 11.21 -9.59 -15.39
CA MET A 168 11.62 -9.44 -16.80
C MET A 168 10.84 -8.32 -17.51
N ARG A 169 9.52 -8.26 -17.33
CA ARG A 169 8.67 -7.22 -17.94
C ARG A 169 8.92 -5.83 -17.37
N SER A 170 9.39 -5.72 -16.14
CA SER A 170 9.80 -4.44 -15.53
C SER A 170 11.09 -3.89 -16.11
N GLY A 171 11.81 -4.69 -16.92
CA GLY A 171 12.91 -4.24 -17.72
C GLY A 171 14.31 -4.53 -17.17
N VAL A 172 14.45 -5.46 -16.25
CA VAL A 172 15.76 -5.98 -15.82
C VAL A 172 16.53 -6.53 -17.02
N GLY A 173 17.85 -6.37 -17.01
CA GLY A 173 18.69 -6.84 -18.10
C GLY A 173 18.94 -8.34 -18.07
N LEU A 174 19.17 -8.89 -16.88
CA LEU A 174 19.36 -10.31 -16.61
C LEU A 174 18.59 -10.69 -15.34
N LEU A 175 18.03 -11.88 -15.34
CA LEU A 175 17.39 -12.47 -14.18
C LEU A 175 17.92 -13.88 -13.95
N THR A 176 18.40 -14.16 -12.73
CA THR A 176 18.61 -15.51 -12.23
C THR A 176 17.49 -15.86 -11.26
N VAL A 177 16.92 -17.05 -11.42
CA VAL A 177 15.94 -17.60 -10.48
C VAL A 177 16.59 -18.79 -9.76
N HIS A 178 16.80 -18.62 -8.45
CA HIS A 178 17.19 -19.71 -7.57
C HIS A 178 15.94 -20.45 -7.09
N ALA A 179 15.84 -21.72 -7.42
CA ALA A 179 14.66 -22.52 -7.12
C ALA A 179 15.01 -24.01 -6.94
N PRO A 180 14.16 -24.79 -6.26
CA PRO A 180 14.34 -26.23 -6.11
C PRO A 180 14.45 -26.95 -7.45
N ILE A 181 15.24 -28.04 -7.50
CA ILE A 181 15.57 -28.78 -8.74
C ILE A 181 14.31 -29.14 -9.56
N ARG A 182 13.22 -29.56 -8.88
CA ARG A 182 11.98 -29.95 -9.55
C ARG A 182 11.23 -28.79 -10.24
N ASN A 183 11.60 -27.56 -9.98
CA ASN A 183 11.02 -26.39 -10.63
C ASN A 183 11.79 -25.98 -11.91
N ASN A 184 12.96 -26.57 -12.19
CA ASN A 184 13.83 -26.19 -13.29
C ASN A 184 13.10 -26.22 -14.64
N ASP A 185 12.58 -27.39 -15.04
CA ASP A 185 11.95 -27.56 -16.36
C ASP A 185 10.76 -26.62 -16.56
N ILE A 186 9.91 -26.49 -15.55
CA ILE A 186 8.74 -25.64 -15.64
C ILE A 186 9.12 -24.14 -15.73
N LEU A 187 10.19 -23.73 -15.05
CA LEU A 187 10.71 -22.35 -15.13
C LEU A 187 11.32 -22.08 -16.50
N GLN A 188 12.16 -22.97 -17.02
CA GLN A 188 12.76 -22.84 -18.37
C GLN A 188 11.71 -22.80 -19.49
N ILE A 189 10.64 -23.59 -19.37
CA ILE A 189 9.52 -23.55 -20.32
C ILE A 189 8.72 -22.25 -20.20
N SER A 190 8.48 -21.80 -18.97
CA SER A 190 7.57 -20.67 -18.70
C SER A 190 8.24 -19.29 -18.80
N VAL A 191 9.54 -19.21 -18.53
CA VAL A 191 10.34 -17.96 -18.52
C VAL A 191 11.69 -18.26 -19.16
N PRO A 192 11.74 -18.54 -20.46
CA PRO A 192 12.97 -18.98 -21.13
C PRO A 192 14.08 -17.92 -21.13
N GLU A 193 13.75 -16.67 -20.83
CA GLU A 193 14.73 -15.58 -20.72
C GLU A 193 15.50 -15.58 -19.39
N ALA A 194 14.99 -16.29 -18.37
CA ALA A 194 15.64 -16.35 -17.06
C ALA A 194 16.71 -17.43 -17.02
N ILE A 195 17.79 -17.15 -16.29
CA ILE A 195 18.80 -18.14 -15.93
C ILE A 195 18.27 -18.89 -14.71
N ILE A 196 18.36 -20.21 -14.68
CA ILE A 196 17.93 -21.01 -13.53
C ILE A 196 19.16 -21.51 -12.79
N GLU A 197 19.20 -21.20 -11.50
CA GLU A 197 20.13 -21.74 -10.53
C GLU A 197 19.38 -22.72 -9.63
N SER A 198 19.77 -23.98 -9.65
CA SER A 198 19.09 -25.01 -8.89
C SER A 198 19.61 -25.05 -7.46
N ASP A 199 18.69 -25.06 -6.48
CA ASP A 199 18.98 -25.34 -5.09
C ASP A 199 19.55 -26.77 -4.92
N ALA A 200 20.20 -27.05 -3.81
CA ALA A 200 20.64 -28.40 -3.45
C ALA A 200 19.45 -29.33 -3.14
N SER A 201 18.30 -28.78 -2.78
CA SER A 201 17.08 -29.53 -2.51
C SER A 201 16.22 -29.72 -3.76
N ASP A 202 15.58 -30.88 -3.85
CA ASP A 202 14.60 -31.15 -4.91
C ASP A 202 13.32 -30.32 -4.77
N THR A 203 12.93 -29.91 -3.55
CA THR A 203 11.54 -29.50 -3.29
C THR A 203 11.37 -28.18 -2.56
N TYR A 204 12.37 -27.65 -1.89
CA TYR A 204 12.28 -26.42 -1.11
C TYR A 204 13.60 -25.63 -1.16
N PHE A 205 13.58 -24.38 -0.72
CA PHE A 205 14.78 -23.56 -0.54
C PHE A 205 15.55 -24.06 0.68
N ALA A 206 16.73 -24.61 0.47
CA ALA A 206 17.55 -25.29 1.48
C ALA A 206 18.92 -24.65 1.69
N CYS A 207 19.48 -23.99 0.66
CA CYS A 207 20.82 -23.45 0.72
C CYS A 207 20.87 -21.99 0.29
N PRO A 208 21.55 -21.12 1.07
CA PRO A 208 21.87 -19.77 0.62
C PRO A 208 22.68 -19.80 -0.67
N THR A 209 22.51 -18.76 -1.49
CA THR A 209 23.29 -18.53 -2.69
C THR A 209 24.05 -17.20 -2.60
N ASP A 210 25.17 -17.09 -3.33
CA ASP A 210 25.95 -15.89 -3.41
C ASP A 210 25.16 -14.76 -4.06
N THR A 211 25.27 -13.56 -3.48
CA THR A 211 24.54 -12.36 -3.93
C THR A 211 25.43 -11.24 -4.45
N ASP A 212 26.75 -11.42 -4.47
CA ASP A 212 27.69 -10.34 -4.77
C ASP A 212 27.61 -9.83 -6.21
N ASP A 213 27.26 -10.68 -7.15
CA ASP A 213 27.11 -10.32 -8.57
C ASP A 213 25.77 -9.68 -8.94
N TYR A 214 24.83 -9.56 -7.99
CA TYR A 214 23.50 -9.06 -8.25
C TYR A 214 23.26 -7.65 -7.70
N GLN A 215 22.58 -6.80 -8.47
CA GLN A 215 22.23 -5.45 -8.06
C GLN A 215 20.93 -5.38 -7.26
N ALA A 216 20.11 -6.42 -7.29
CA ALA A 216 18.89 -6.57 -6.50
C ALA A 216 18.59 -8.03 -6.26
N VAL A 217 18.08 -8.35 -5.09
CA VAL A 217 17.69 -9.71 -4.70
C VAL A 217 16.26 -9.71 -4.19
N GLY A 218 15.40 -10.51 -4.82
CA GLY A 218 14.02 -10.73 -4.40
C GLY A 218 13.88 -12.09 -3.74
N ILE A 219 13.24 -12.17 -2.57
CA ILE A 219 13.09 -13.43 -1.82
C ILE A 219 11.66 -13.56 -1.28
N GLY A 220 11.10 -14.76 -1.42
CA GLY A 220 9.93 -15.11 -0.62
C GLY A 220 8.73 -15.71 -1.32
N PRO A 221 8.39 -15.32 -2.56
CA PRO A 221 7.19 -15.86 -3.20
C PRO A 221 7.23 -17.40 -3.31
N GLY A 222 6.42 -18.09 -2.49
CA GLY A 222 6.23 -19.52 -2.55
C GLY A 222 7.42 -20.38 -2.13
N ILE A 223 8.36 -19.87 -1.32
CA ILE A 223 9.50 -20.67 -0.82
C ILE A 223 9.10 -21.70 0.25
N GLY A 224 7.92 -21.51 0.86
CA GLY A 224 7.47 -22.33 1.99
C GLY A 224 7.98 -21.81 3.34
N ARG A 225 7.67 -22.57 4.41
CA ARG A 225 7.99 -22.19 5.79
C ARG A 225 8.38 -23.41 6.61
N SER A 226 9.08 -24.37 6.01
CA SER A 226 9.68 -25.48 6.76
C SER A 226 10.84 -24.97 7.60
N GLU A 227 11.24 -25.74 8.62
CA GLU A 227 12.37 -25.39 9.48
C GLU A 227 13.67 -25.21 8.68
N GLU A 228 13.85 -26.02 7.64
CA GLU A 228 15.01 -25.94 6.76
C GLU A 228 14.99 -24.66 5.92
N THR A 229 13.83 -24.31 5.35
CA THR A 229 13.65 -23.06 4.60
C THR A 229 13.84 -21.84 5.48
N GLU A 230 13.36 -21.90 6.72
CA GLU A 230 13.53 -20.83 7.71
C GLU A 230 15.01 -20.63 8.05
N ALA A 231 15.76 -21.71 8.29
CA ALA A 231 17.19 -21.66 8.56
C ALA A 231 17.98 -21.10 7.36
N ALA A 232 17.68 -21.61 6.15
CA ALA A 232 18.32 -21.14 4.92
C ALA A 232 18.05 -19.64 4.63
N LEU A 233 16.80 -19.18 4.88
CA LEU A 233 16.47 -17.75 4.73
C LEU A 233 17.26 -16.88 5.72
N LEU A 234 17.31 -17.24 6.99
CA LEU A 234 18.03 -16.46 8.00
C LEU A 234 19.54 -16.40 7.70
N GLU A 235 20.12 -17.50 7.24
CA GLU A 235 21.50 -17.53 6.79
C GLU A 235 21.71 -16.62 5.56
N GLN A 236 20.81 -16.72 4.54
CA GLN A 236 20.85 -15.87 3.35
C GLN A 236 20.82 -14.38 3.70
N LEU A 237 19.92 -14.00 4.62
CA LEU A 237 19.80 -12.60 5.05
C LEU A 237 21.03 -12.11 5.79
N SER A 238 21.67 -12.95 6.61
CA SER A 238 22.87 -12.58 7.37
C SER A 238 24.10 -12.34 6.50
N GLY A 239 24.18 -12.98 5.36
CA GLY A 239 25.30 -12.87 4.41
C GLY A 239 25.10 -11.78 3.34
N CYS A 240 23.86 -11.32 3.11
CA CYS A 240 23.55 -10.43 1.99
C CYS A 240 23.87 -8.97 2.31
N GLN A 241 24.62 -8.31 1.42
CA GLN A 241 24.90 -6.86 1.47
C GLN A 241 24.09 -6.06 0.43
N THR A 242 23.53 -6.74 -0.55
CA THR A 242 22.70 -6.15 -1.59
C THR A 242 21.30 -5.82 -1.07
N PRO A 243 20.69 -4.67 -1.41
CA PRO A 243 19.31 -4.37 -1.03
C PRO A 243 18.33 -5.47 -1.48
N LEU A 244 17.44 -5.85 -0.57
CA LEU A 244 16.52 -6.96 -0.73
C LEU A 244 15.08 -6.48 -1.00
N VAL A 245 14.33 -7.26 -1.76
CA VAL A 245 12.87 -7.19 -1.82
C VAL A 245 12.33 -8.46 -1.19
N LEU A 246 11.63 -8.31 -0.06
CA LEU A 246 11.12 -9.43 0.74
C LEU A 246 9.60 -9.46 0.70
N ASP A 247 9.04 -10.61 0.32
CA ASP A 247 7.60 -10.79 0.12
C ASP A 247 7.12 -12.14 0.69
N ALA A 248 5.84 -12.28 0.86
CA ALA A 248 5.13 -13.53 1.11
C ALA A 248 5.74 -14.38 2.26
N ASP A 249 6.24 -15.59 1.93
CA ASP A 249 6.75 -16.52 2.95
C ASP A 249 7.99 -15.99 3.69
N ALA A 250 8.85 -15.19 3.03
CA ALA A 250 9.97 -14.55 3.71
C ALA A 250 9.47 -13.59 4.81
N LEU A 251 8.43 -12.80 4.56
CA LEU A 251 7.83 -11.93 5.56
C LEU A 251 7.16 -12.71 6.70
N ASN A 252 6.54 -13.84 6.37
CA ASN A 252 5.94 -14.73 7.37
C ASN A 252 6.99 -15.33 8.31
N ILE A 253 8.16 -15.69 7.79
CA ILE A 253 9.30 -16.18 8.58
C ILE A 253 9.85 -15.04 9.45
N LEU A 254 10.09 -13.85 8.87
CA LEU A 254 10.59 -12.70 9.59
C LEU A 254 9.67 -12.21 10.70
N ALA A 255 8.35 -12.45 10.60
CA ALA A 255 7.42 -12.13 11.67
C ALA A 255 7.74 -12.89 12.98
N ASN A 256 8.33 -14.09 12.88
CA ASN A 256 8.80 -14.89 14.02
C ASN A 256 10.25 -14.54 14.43
N HIS A 257 11.03 -13.93 13.53
CA HIS A 257 12.47 -13.62 13.71
C HIS A 257 12.73 -12.11 13.56
N ARG A 258 12.02 -11.28 14.31
CA ARG A 258 12.06 -9.81 14.18
C ARG A 258 13.45 -9.21 14.28
N HIS A 259 14.38 -9.84 15.02
CA HIS A 259 15.75 -9.37 15.11
C HIS A 259 16.47 -9.35 13.75
N ALA A 260 16.09 -10.23 12.82
CA ALA A 260 16.67 -10.26 11.49
C ALA A 260 16.28 -9.02 10.65
N LEU A 261 15.21 -8.30 11.00
CA LEU A 261 14.86 -7.04 10.35
C LEU A 261 15.91 -5.95 10.58
N THR A 262 16.57 -5.95 11.73
CA THR A 262 17.59 -4.95 12.08
C THR A 262 18.91 -5.14 11.34
N THR A 263 19.11 -6.30 10.72
CA THR A 263 20.31 -6.65 9.96
C THR A 263 20.14 -6.52 8.46
N LEU A 264 18.93 -6.19 7.98
CA LEU A 264 18.69 -6.02 6.55
C LEU A 264 19.51 -4.88 5.96
N PRO A 265 20.05 -5.04 4.76
CA PRO A 265 20.76 -3.96 4.06
C PRO A 265 19.88 -2.72 3.90
N LYS A 266 20.51 -1.55 4.03
CA LYS A 266 19.81 -0.27 3.82
C LYS A 266 19.21 -0.19 2.40
N GLY A 267 17.97 0.27 2.30
CA GLY A 267 17.24 0.34 1.04
C GLY A 267 16.47 -0.93 0.70
N SER A 268 16.45 -1.93 1.59
CA SER A 268 15.60 -3.10 1.42
C SER A 268 14.11 -2.72 1.48
N ILE A 269 13.30 -3.45 0.72
CA ILE A 269 11.86 -3.20 0.54
C ILE A 269 11.10 -4.41 1.07
N LEU A 270 10.11 -4.17 1.93
CA LEU A 270 9.15 -5.16 2.38
C LEU A 270 7.79 -4.90 1.74
N THR A 271 7.12 -5.94 1.23
CA THR A 271 5.84 -5.82 0.51
C THR A 271 4.69 -6.56 1.21
N PRO A 272 4.45 -6.33 2.52
CA PRO A 272 3.48 -7.09 3.27
C PRO A 272 2.04 -6.74 2.88
N HIS A 273 1.23 -7.74 2.55
CA HIS A 273 -0.22 -7.55 2.57
C HIS A 273 -0.73 -7.38 4.04
N PRO A 274 -1.97 -6.89 4.26
CA PRO A 274 -2.43 -6.54 5.61
C PRO A 274 -2.24 -7.62 6.69
N LYS A 275 -2.45 -8.90 6.35
CA LYS A 275 -2.28 -10.00 7.33
C LYS A 275 -0.81 -10.33 7.61
N GLU A 276 0.08 -10.16 6.65
CA GLU A 276 1.53 -10.31 6.86
C GLU A 276 2.04 -9.21 7.77
N LEU A 277 1.65 -7.97 7.50
CA LEU A 277 2.01 -6.86 8.36
C LEU A 277 1.50 -7.07 9.79
N GLU A 278 0.25 -7.52 9.97
CA GLU A 278 -0.30 -7.80 11.31
C GLU A 278 0.46 -8.91 12.07
N ARG A 279 1.05 -9.88 11.37
CA ARG A 279 1.94 -10.87 12.00
C ARG A 279 3.22 -10.22 12.52
N MET A 280 3.72 -9.23 11.81
CA MET A 280 4.96 -8.52 12.16
C MET A 280 4.74 -7.48 13.26
N VAL A 281 3.63 -6.73 13.24
CA VAL A 281 3.41 -5.56 14.13
C VAL A 281 2.23 -5.71 15.09
N GLY A 282 1.51 -6.83 15.02
CA GLY A 282 0.28 -7.08 15.79
C GLY A 282 -0.96 -6.56 15.08
N LYS A 283 -2.14 -6.96 15.59
CA LYS A 283 -3.43 -6.57 15.02
C LYS A 283 -3.61 -5.06 14.94
N CYS A 284 -4.25 -4.60 13.87
CA CYS A 284 -4.60 -3.22 13.64
C CYS A 284 -6.12 -3.03 13.66
N GLN A 285 -6.60 -1.97 14.31
CA GLN A 285 -8.04 -1.69 14.42
C GLN A 285 -8.60 -1.08 13.12
N ASN A 286 -7.77 -0.34 12.38
CA ASN A 286 -8.14 0.38 11.16
C ASN A 286 -6.90 0.63 10.28
N SER A 287 -7.12 1.25 9.11
CA SER A 287 -6.05 1.56 8.15
C SER A 287 -5.07 2.61 8.67
N TYR A 288 -5.52 3.57 9.47
CA TYR A 288 -4.64 4.57 10.08
C TYR A 288 -3.64 3.91 11.05
N GLU A 289 -4.12 3.09 11.98
CA GLU A 289 -3.24 2.36 12.90
C GLU A 289 -2.26 1.45 12.14
N ARG A 290 -2.74 0.82 11.07
CA ARG A 290 -1.90 -0.02 10.20
C ARG A 290 -0.77 0.81 9.56
N LEU A 291 -1.08 1.99 9.04
CA LEU A 291 -0.10 2.90 8.47
C LEU A 291 0.94 3.32 9.52
N MET A 292 0.50 3.73 10.71
CA MET A 292 1.41 4.15 11.77
C MET A 292 2.34 3.01 12.23
N LYS A 293 1.81 1.80 12.35
CA LYS A 293 2.63 0.62 12.70
C LYS A 293 3.60 0.24 11.57
N ALA A 294 3.20 0.38 10.30
CA ALA A 294 4.10 0.17 9.17
C ALA A 294 5.25 1.19 9.17
N LEU A 295 4.96 2.47 9.41
CA LEU A 295 5.98 3.51 9.54
C LEU A 295 6.91 3.24 10.72
N SER A 296 6.38 2.80 11.86
CA SER A 296 7.21 2.41 13.01
C SER A 296 8.14 1.24 12.69
N LEU A 297 7.70 0.29 11.86
CA LEU A 297 8.53 -0.83 11.43
C LEU A 297 9.73 -0.38 10.58
N ILE A 298 9.56 0.64 9.74
CA ILE A 298 10.62 1.19 8.88
C ILE A 298 11.74 1.84 9.72
N HIS A 299 11.42 2.31 10.93
CA HIS A 299 12.38 2.98 11.82
C HIS A 299 13.07 2.04 12.83
N ILE A 300 12.85 0.74 12.71
CA ILE A 300 13.55 -0.27 13.49
C ILE A 300 14.94 -0.55 12.87
#